data_54cb501ea90d37d8b1c03b73613da64d
#
_entry.id   54cb501ea90d37d8b1c03b73613da64d
#
_cell.length_a   1.000
_cell.length_b   1.000
_cell.length_c   1.000
_cell.angle_alpha   90.00
_cell.angle_beta   90.00
_cell.angle_gamma   90.00
#
_symmetry.space_group_name_H-M   'P 1'
#
loop_
_entity.id
_entity.type
_entity.pdbx_description
1 polymer ?
#
loop_
_entity_poly.entity_id
_entity_poly.type
_entity_poly.pdbx_seq_one_letter_code
_entity_poly.pdbx_strand_id
1 'polypeptide(L)'
;MNTEDIKKEVLNRIKSIKEYKKIPEKAIIQWIDEIQQNEFEPYTINEEKEEIDEDNLINRKVSDIIDFLSQYKDKDYILEERWWGYEDNYFLFTVDRQETSDEIVARICSKVESNCRAFLEKDKQIAEIDKEIRRLQNKKSELVK
;
A
#
# COMPACT_ATOMS: atom_id res chain seq x y z
N MET A 1 18.52 5.14 1.29
CA MET A 1 18.49 3.73 0.82
C MET A 1 18.39 3.74 -0.70
N ASN A 2 19.26 3.04 -1.40
CA ASN A 2 19.20 2.96 -2.86
C ASN A 2 18.25 1.86 -3.33
N THR A 3 18.03 1.79 -4.65
CA THR A 3 17.10 0.82 -5.25
C THR A 3 17.45 -0.63 -4.89
N GLU A 4 18.73 -0.98 -4.91
CA GLU A 4 19.18 -2.34 -4.59
C GLU A 4 18.91 -2.70 -3.12
N ASP A 5 19.10 -1.74 -2.22
CA ASP A 5 18.80 -1.93 -0.79
C ASP A 5 17.29 -2.11 -0.57
N ILE A 6 16.47 -1.35 -1.29
CA ILE A 6 15.01 -1.49 -1.23
C ILE A 6 14.60 -2.87 -1.71
N LYS A 7 15.14 -3.34 -2.83
CA LYS A 7 14.85 -4.67 -3.37
C LYS A 7 15.20 -5.78 -2.38
N LYS A 8 16.36 -5.67 -1.73
CA LYS A 8 16.79 -6.64 -0.71
C LYS A 8 15.84 -6.65 0.48
N GLU A 9 15.45 -5.48 0.96
CA GLU A 9 14.54 -5.37 2.09
C GLU A 9 13.15 -5.93 1.75
N VAL A 10 12.65 -5.65 0.55
CA VAL A 10 11.38 -6.22 0.05
C VAL A 10 11.45 -7.74 0.03
N LEU A 11 12.51 -8.29 -0.54
CA LEU A 11 12.71 -9.75 -0.58
C LEU A 11 12.73 -10.34 0.83
N ASN A 12 13.45 -9.72 1.76
CA ASN A 12 13.54 -10.21 3.13
C ASN A 12 12.17 -10.19 3.82
N ARG A 13 11.42 -9.13 3.66
CA ARG A 13 10.07 -9.00 4.25
C ARG A 13 9.10 -10.03 3.69
N ILE A 14 9.08 -10.21 2.38
CA ILE A 14 8.20 -11.20 1.72
C ILE A 14 8.56 -12.62 2.18
N LYS A 15 9.84 -12.95 2.20
CA LYS A 15 10.31 -14.28 2.63
C LYS A 15 9.99 -14.56 4.10
N SER A 16 9.87 -13.55 4.94
CA SER A 16 9.55 -13.72 6.36
C SER A 16 8.07 -14.03 6.61
N ILE A 17 7.21 -13.79 5.61
CA ILE A 17 5.77 -14.04 5.73
C ILE A 17 5.52 -15.54 5.60
N LYS A 18 4.95 -16.12 6.65
CA LYS A 18 4.72 -17.57 6.75
C LYS A 18 3.91 -18.12 5.58
N GLU A 19 2.91 -17.41 5.15
CA GLU A 19 1.98 -17.81 4.08
C GLU A 19 2.67 -17.93 2.72
N TYR A 20 3.79 -17.25 2.51
CA TYR A 20 4.50 -17.18 1.24
C TYR A 20 5.73 -18.09 1.17
N LYS A 21 5.96 -18.94 2.19
CA LYS A 21 7.13 -19.83 2.23
C LYS A 21 7.15 -20.86 1.13
N LYS A 22 6.00 -21.21 0.58
CA LYS A 22 5.88 -22.17 -0.53
C LYS A 22 6.30 -21.56 -1.88
N ILE A 23 6.37 -20.25 -1.95
CA ILE A 23 6.70 -19.56 -3.20
C ILE A 23 8.21 -19.62 -3.39
N PRO A 24 8.70 -20.07 -4.57
CA PRO A 24 10.13 -20.07 -4.85
C PRO A 24 10.71 -18.67 -4.76
N GLU A 25 11.85 -18.51 -4.10
CA GLU A 25 12.54 -17.23 -3.99
C GLU A 25 12.81 -16.60 -5.36
N LYS A 26 13.16 -17.44 -6.33
CA LYS A 26 13.41 -17.03 -7.72
C LYS A 26 12.20 -16.30 -8.33
N ALA A 27 10.99 -16.77 -8.04
CA ALA A 27 9.77 -16.11 -8.52
C ALA A 27 9.59 -14.75 -7.89
N ILE A 28 9.82 -14.63 -6.58
CA ILE A 28 9.74 -13.35 -5.86
C ILE A 28 10.76 -12.35 -6.40
N ILE A 29 11.99 -12.78 -6.62
CA ILE A 29 13.05 -11.95 -7.20
C ILE A 29 12.64 -11.46 -8.59
N GLN A 30 12.07 -12.32 -9.41
CA GLN A 30 11.60 -11.95 -10.73
C GLN A 30 10.53 -10.87 -10.68
N TRP A 31 9.54 -11.00 -9.78
CA TRP A 31 8.50 -9.98 -9.63
C TRP A 31 9.04 -8.65 -9.16
N ILE A 32 10.03 -8.65 -8.27
CA ILE A 32 10.69 -7.43 -7.82
C ILE A 32 11.44 -6.78 -8.98
N ASP A 33 12.15 -7.56 -9.78
CA ASP A 33 12.94 -7.06 -10.91
C ASP A 33 12.08 -6.54 -12.06
N GLU A 34 10.85 -7.00 -12.18
CA GLU A 34 9.87 -6.50 -13.16
C GLU A 34 9.30 -5.12 -12.81
N ILE A 35 9.48 -4.66 -11.58
CA ILE A 35 9.02 -3.35 -11.16
C ILE A 35 9.89 -2.28 -11.82
N GLN A 36 9.24 -1.27 -12.42
CA GLN A 36 9.94 -0.20 -13.10
C GLN A 36 10.77 0.64 -12.12
N GLN A 37 11.91 1.13 -12.58
CA GLN A 37 12.86 1.89 -11.77
C GLN A 37 12.23 3.11 -11.08
N ASN A 38 11.33 3.81 -11.77
CA ASN A 38 10.65 4.99 -11.21
C ASN A 38 9.73 4.68 -10.03
N GLU A 39 9.29 3.42 -9.89
CA GLU A 39 8.47 3.00 -8.75
C GLU A 39 9.25 2.94 -7.43
N PHE A 40 10.58 2.91 -7.50
CA PHE A 40 11.44 2.93 -6.32
C PHE A 40 11.77 4.35 -5.84
N GLU A 41 11.33 5.36 -6.56
CA GLU A 41 11.50 6.75 -6.15
C GLU A 41 10.42 7.14 -5.13
N PRO A 42 10.75 8.04 -4.18
CA PRO A 42 9.77 8.49 -3.21
C PRO A 42 8.58 9.18 -3.87
N TYR A 43 7.37 8.83 -3.46
CA TYR A 43 6.17 9.57 -3.81
C TYR A 43 6.01 10.74 -2.85
N THR A 44 5.32 11.77 -3.31
CA THR A 44 4.90 12.86 -2.43
C THR A 44 3.63 12.44 -1.72
N ILE A 45 3.64 12.54 -0.40
CA ILE A 45 2.49 12.23 0.46
C ILE A 45 1.96 13.51 1.07
N ASN A 46 0.66 13.72 0.97
CA ASN A 46 -0.04 14.78 1.69
C ASN A 46 -0.46 14.24 3.06
N GLU A 47 0.29 14.65 4.10
CA GLU A 47 0.10 14.15 5.47
C GLU A 47 -0.79 15.09 6.27
N GLU A 48 -1.84 14.56 6.87
CA GLU A 48 -2.70 15.31 7.78
C GLU A 48 -1.98 15.61 9.08
N LYS A 49 -2.05 16.87 9.52
CA LYS A 49 -1.40 17.32 10.76
C LYS A 49 -2.38 17.63 11.85
N GLU A 50 -3.35 18.49 11.59
CA GLU A 50 -4.26 18.96 12.60
C GLU A 50 -5.60 19.38 11.99
N GLU A 51 -6.70 18.88 12.54
CA GLU A 51 -8.03 19.33 12.18
C GLU A 51 -8.30 20.68 12.88
N ILE A 52 -8.92 21.59 12.16
CA ILE A 52 -9.14 22.96 12.62
C ILE A 52 -10.63 23.19 12.84
N ASP A 53 -10.98 23.74 13.98
CA ASP A 53 -12.34 24.20 14.23
C ASP A 53 -12.68 25.32 13.25
N GLU A 54 -13.76 25.14 12.51
CA GLU A 54 -14.28 26.10 11.55
C GLU A 54 -14.48 27.49 12.17
N ASP A 55 -14.85 27.56 13.44
CA ASP A 55 -15.06 28.81 14.17
C ASP A 55 -13.81 29.70 14.23
N ASN A 56 -12.63 29.14 14.05
CA ASN A 56 -11.39 29.90 13.97
C ASN A 56 -11.17 30.58 12.61
N LEU A 57 -11.90 30.19 11.59
CA LEU A 57 -11.69 30.62 10.20
C LEU A 57 -12.85 31.39 9.60
N ILE A 58 -14.07 31.17 10.11
CA ILE A 58 -15.30 31.71 9.53
C ILE A 58 -16.10 32.47 10.58
N ASN A 59 -16.78 33.54 10.14
CA ASN A 59 -17.65 34.37 10.98
C ASN A 59 -16.89 35.05 12.15
N ARG A 60 -15.63 35.41 11.92
CA ARG A 60 -14.79 36.11 12.88
C ARG A 60 -14.20 37.37 12.22
N LYS A 61 -13.70 38.27 13.08
CA LYS A 61 -12.93 39.43 12.58
C LYS A 61 -11.68 38.91 11.86
N VAL A 62 -11.32 39.57 10.76
CA VAL A 62 -10.11 39.24 10.00
C VAL A 62 -8.87 39.23 10.89
N SER A 63 -8.76 40.20 11.83
CA SER A 63 -7.64 40.26 12.74
C SER A 63 -7.51 38.99 13.60
N ASP A 64 -8.65 38.44 14.07
CA ASP A 64 -8.66 37.21 14.87
C ASP A 64 -8.25 35.99 14.03
N ILE A 65 -8.69 35.93 12.78
CA ILE A 65 -8.32 34.88 11.84
C ILE A 65 -6.81 34.92 11.55
N ILE A 66 -6.29 36.13 11.32
CA ILE A 66 -4.84 36.34 11.07
C ILE A 66 -4.04 35.92 12.31
N ASP A 67 -4.47 36.30 13.50
CA ASP A 67 -3.79 35.95 14.74
C ASP A 67 -3.75 34.43 14.93
N PHE A 68 -4.86 33.76 14.65
CA PHE A 68 -4.92 32.29 14.72
C PHE A 68 -3.95 31.65 13.71
N LEU A 69 -4.00 32.05 12.43
CA LEU A 69 -3.15 31.48 11.38
C LEU A 69 -1.67 31.83 11.59
N SER A 70 -1.37 32.97 12.20
CA SER A 70 0.01 33.41 12.46
C SER A 70 0.79 32.47 13.36
N GLN A 71 0.11 31.65 14.17
CA GLN A 71 0.74 30.63 15.00
C GLN A 71 1.43 29.54 14.17
N TYR A 72 0.99 29.38 12.91
CA TYR A 72 1.47 28.34 12.00
C TYR A 72 2.35 28.87 10.85
N LYS A 73 2.65 30.16 10.84
CA LYS A 73 3.35 30.83 9.72
C LYS A 73 4.74 30.26 9.40
N ASP A 74 5.42 29.71 10.42
CA ASP A 74 6.77 29.13 10.26
C ASP A 74 6.74 27.63 9.93
N LYS A 75 5.55 27.10 9.74
CA LYS A 75 5.35 25.70 9.33
C LYS A 75 4.89 25.67 7.88
N ASP A 76 5.37 24.70 7.12
CA ASP A 76 5.02 24.51 5.71
C ASP A 76 3.64 23.85 5.57
N TYR A 77 2.69 24.31 6.36
CA TYR A 77 1.35 23.75 6.36
C TYR A 77 0.51 24.32 5.23
N ILE A 78 -0.31 23.43 4.66
CA ILE A 78 -1.35 23.78 3.68
C ILE A 78 -2.68 23.73 4.41
N LEU A 79 -3.48 24.77 4.25
CA LEU A 79 -4.85 24.77 4.75
C LEU A 79 -5.74 24.14 3.68
N GLU A 80 -6.39 23.05 4.05
CA GLU A 80 -7.29 22.33 3.13
C GLU A 80 -8.69 22.25 3.70
N GLU A 81 -9.66 22.22 2.79
CA GLU A 81 -11.06 21.92 3.09
C GLU A 81 -11.35 20.54 2.52
N ARG A 82 -11.92 19.67 3.34
CA ARG A 82 -12.32 18.33 2.93
C ARG A 82 -13.79 18.10 3.24
N TRP A 83 -14.39 17.17 2.51
CA TRP A 83 -15.82 16.89 2.61
C TRP A 83 -16.03 15.52 3.27
N TRP A 84 -16.95 15.51 4.26
CA TRP A 84 -17.50 14.30 4.83
C TRP A 84 -18.87 14.04 4.21
N GLY A 85 -18.95 13.21 3.19
CA GLY A 85 -20.22 12.94 2.53
C GLY A 85 -20.81 14.17 1.83
N TYR A 86 -22.14 14.31 1.85
CA TYR A 86 -22.84 15.32 1.05
C TYR A 86 -23.02 16.69 1.74
N GLU A 87 -22.90 16.77 3.06
CA GLU A 87 -23.33 17.97 3.78
C GLU A 87 -22.28 18.58 4.71
N ASP A 88 -21.26 17.79 5.13
CA ASP A 88 -20.28 18.27 6.11
C ASP A 88 -18.91 18.44 5.48
N ASN A 89 -18.35 19.63 5.65
CA ASN A 89 -16.95 19.90 5.34
C ASN A 89 -16.19 20.16 6.64
N TYR A 90 -14.89 19.97 6.57
CA TYR A 90 -13.99 20.29 7.67
C TYR A 90 -12.69 20.86 7.13
N PHE A 91 -12.01 21.63 7.99
CA PHE A 91 -10.72 22.23 7.65
C PHE A 91 -9.62 21.52 8.41
N LEU A 92 -8.47 21.36 7.77
CA LEU A 92 -7.31 20.76 8.38
C LEU A 92 -6.02 21.37 7.80
N PHE A 93 -4.96 21.26 8.58
CA PHE A 93 -3.61 21.52 8.09
C PHE A 93 -3.00 20.21 7.58
N THR A 94 -2.33 20.30 6.44
CA THR A 94 -1.59 19.20 5.85
C THR A 94 -0.18 19.66 5.51
N VAL A 95 0.70 18.72 5.26
CA VAL A 95 2.03 18.99 4.74
C VAL A 95 2.36 17.99 3.66
N ASP A 96 2.98 18.45 2.58
CA ASP A 96 3.51 17.57 1.55
C ASP A 96 4.91 17.15 1.96
N ARG A 97 5.15 15.86 1.96
CA ARG A 97 6.46 15.28 2.25
C ARG A 97 6.78 14.12 1.32
N GLN A 98 8.04 13.79 1.24
CA GLN A 98 8.48 12.60 0.50
C GLN A 98 8.24 11.34 1.34
N GLU A 99 7.96 10.23 0.68
CA GLU A 99 7.96 8.93 1.33
C GLU A 99 9.30 8.65 1.98
N THR A 100 9.27 8.03 3.16
CA THR A 100 10.47 7.46 3.77
C THR A 100 10.85 6.16 3.06
N SER A 101 12.07 5.69 3.26
CA SER A 101 12.52 4.40 2.73
C SER A 101 11.61 3.24 3.16
N ASP A 102 11.18 3.23 4.42
CA ASP A 102 10.26 2.20 4.93
C ASP A 102 8.90 2.24 4.23
N GLU A 103 8.40 3.42 3.93
CA GLU A 103 7.13 3.57 3.21
C GLU A 103 7.26 3.09 1.77
N ILE A 104 8.38 3.35 1.10
CA ILE A 104 8.66 2.82 -0.24
C ILE A 104 8.69 1.29 -0.19
N VAL A 105 9.42 0.72 0.76
CA VAL A 105 9.50 -0.73 0.94
C VAL A 105 8.10 -1.32 1.15
N ALA A 106 7.29 -0.72 2.00
CA ALA A 106 5.92 -1.19 2.27
C ALA A 106 5.05 -1.14 1.00
N ARG A 107 5.16 -0.08 0.22
CA ARG A 107 4.42 0.07 -1.04
C ARG A 107 4.83 -0.98 -2.07
N ILE A 108 6.12 -1.21 -2.23
CA ILE A 108 6.64 -2.23 -3.14
C ILE A 108 6.26 -3.63 -2.66
N CYS A 109 6.34 -3.90 -1.35
CA CYS A 109 5.88 -5.17 -0.77
C CYS A 109 4.43 -5.45 -1.13
N SER A 110 3.55 -4.46 -1.05
CA SER A 110 2.14 -4.62 -1.40
C SER A 110 1.95 -5.05 -2.85
N LYS A 111 2.75 -4.52 -3.77
CA LYS A 111 2.73 -4.93 -5.19
C LYS A 111 3.17 -6.38 -5.37
N VAL A 112 4.25 -6.77 -4.71
CA VAL A 112 4.78 -8.13 -4.77
C VAL A 112 3.82 -9.11 -4.10
N GLU A 113 3.20 -8.74 -2.99
CA GLU A 113 2.21 -9.57 -2.32
C GLU A 113 1.00 -9.87 -3.19
N SER A 114 0.60 -8.95 -4.06
CA SER A 114 -0.47 -9.22 -5.03
C SER A 114 -0.09 -10.40 -5.95
N ASN A 115 1.16 -10.44 -6.39
CA ASN A 115 1.68 -11.55 -7.18
C ASN A 115 1.77 -12.84 -6.36
N CYS A 116 2.17 -12.72 -5.09
CA CYS A 116 2.23 -13.87 -4.19
C CYS A 116 0.85 -14.50 -4.00
N ARG A 117 -0.16 -13.69 -3.75
CA ARG A 117 -1.53 -14.18 -3.59
C ARG A 117 -2.06 -14.83 -4.86
N ALA A 118 -1.79 -14.23 -6.01
CA ALA A 118 -2.17 -14.81 -7.31
C ALA A 118 -1.49 -16.16 -7.56
N PHE A 119 -0.22 -16.27 -7.23
CA PHE A 119 0.53 -17.52 -7.34
C PHE A 119 -0.08 -18.62 -6.47
N LEU A 120 -0.36 -18.32 -5.20
CA LEU A 120 -0.95 -19.29 -4.27
C LEU A 120 -2.35 -19.71 -4.70
N GLU A 121 -3.14 -18.81 -5.24
CA GLU A 121 -4.48 -19.13 -5.75
C GLU A 121 -4.41 -20.06 -6.96
N LYS A 122 -3.49 -19.83 -7.89
CA LYS A 122 -3.27 -20.74 -9.03
C LYS A 122 -2.79 -22.12 -8.57
N ASP A 123 -1.87 -22.14 -7.61
CA ASP A 123 -1.35 -23.38 -7.04
C ASP A 123 -2.47 -24.21 -6.42
N LYS A 124 -3.35 -23.55 -5.67
CA LYS A 124 -4.53 -24.17 -5.07
C LYS A 124 -5.48 -24.72 -6.13
N GLN A 125 -5.75 -23.97 -7.19
CA GLN A 125 -6.61 -24.41 -8.30
C GLN A 125 -6.02 -25.63 -9.01
N ILE A 126 -4.70 -25.64 -9.25
CA ILE A 126 -4.02 -26.79 -9.85
C ILE A 126 -4.15 -28.02 -8.94
N ALA A 127 -3.96 -27.87 -7.64
CA ALA A 127 -4.12 -28.98 -6.68
C ALA A 127 -5.54 -29.54 -6.68
N GLU A 128 -6.54 -28.69 -6.78
CA GLU A 128 -7.94 -29.12 -6.86
C GLU A 128 -8.24 -29.87 -8.16
N ILE A 129 -7.69 -29.39 -9.28
CA ILE A 129 -7.83 -30.05 -10.58
C ILE A 129 -7.16 -31.42 -10.56
N ASP A 130 -5.95 -31.51 -10.02
CA ASP A 130 -5.21 -32.78 -9.90
C ASP A 130 -5.98 -33.81 -9.06
N LYS A 131 -6.58 -33.31 -7.97
CA LYS A 131 -7.44 -34.16 -7.13
C LYS A 131 -8.64 -34.70 -7.88
N GLU A 132 -9.30 -33.86 -8.67
CA GLU A 132 -10.44 -34.25 -9.50
C GLU A 132 -10.04 -35.26 -10.60
N ILE A 133 -8.87 -35.03 -11.23
CA ILE A 133 -8.34 -35.95 -12.22
C ILE A 133 -8.12 -37.34 -11.62
N ARG A 134 -7.52 -37.42 -10.41
CA ARG A 134 -7.30 -38.69 -9.71
C ARG A 134 -8.62 -39.37 -9.40
N ARG A 135 -9.62 -38.61 -8.93
CA ARG A 135 -10.96 -39.15 -8.66
C ARG A 135 -11.57 -39.76 -9.91
N LEU A 136 -11.51 -39.08 -11.04
CA LEU A 136 -12.04 -39.57 -12.31
C LEU A 136 -11.28 -40.77 -12.84
N GLN A 137 -9.95 -40.80 -12.71
CA GLN A 137 -9.12 -41.96 -13.09
C GLN A 137 -9.48 -43.19 -12.27
N ASN A 138 -9.66 -43.05 -10.95
CA ASN A 138 -10.08 -44.14 -10.08
C ASN A 138 -11.47 -44.66 -10.47
N LYS A 139 -12.41 -43.78 -10.76
CA LYS A 139 -13.76 -44.16 -11.20
C LYS A 139 -13.71 -44.90 -12.52
N LYS A 140 -12.87 -44.45 -13.45
CA LYS A 140 -12.65 -45.14 -14.72
C LYS A 140 -12.13 -46.56 -14.51
N SER A 141 -11.13 -46.71 -13.62
CA SER A 141 -10.58 -48.01 -13.30
C SER A 141 -11.59 -48.98 -12.74
N GLU A 142 -12.53 -48.50 -11.91
CA GLU A 142 -13.60 -49.31 -11.35
C GLU A 142 -14.60 -49.79 -12.42
N LEU A 143 -14.86 -48.91 -13.41
CA LEU A 143 -15.80 -49.25 -14.48
C LEU A 143 -15.23 -50.25 -15.51
N VAL A 144 -13.92 -50.33 -15.58
CA VAL A 144 -13.21 -51.20 -16.56
C VAL A 144 -12.97 -52.59 -16.01
N LYS A 145 -13.09 -52.81 -14.72
CA LYS A 145 -12.89 -54.13 -14.08
C LYS A 145 -13.95 -55.11 -14.47
#